data_4fba50e4dd579d631744fc79b7a0e516
#
_entry.id   4fba50e4dd579d631744fc79b7a0e516
#
_cell.length_a   1.000
_cell.length_b   1.000
_cell.length_c   1.000
_cell.angle_alpha   90.00
_cell.angle_beta   90.00
_cell.angle_gamma   90.00
#
_symmetry.space_group_name_H-M   'P 1'
#
loop_
_entity.id
_entity.type
_entity.pdbx_description
1 polymer ?
#
loop_
_entity_poly.entity_id
_entity_poly.type
_entity_poly.pdbx_seq_one_letter_code
_entity_poly.pdbx_strand_id
1 'polypeptide(L)'
;MAATKMIDLADLYFVRDLPGSTIPASRLRGILEKLKEGCPVTINGLNYLQQLGLIALGQLAREEITYELFRPIAETEQAKREQAAEVERQIEHAAMLTRAAEQRARDAEYWARQEAERLARESDPKYVAKMKNRALRERYCIDVFIEQSHFSRLMNILRRLDDGNRLSDDDVLWLTTEAQDYYSEILQAAFHEREAEFFASEYRRTSDPWNAVNASGHFRKCKQARKANELLSSIPSERQKAPKLRSAIATTHGGVMRDMRCLDDALKLGNYAHTLTPKDFRPCTLLGAVNFELGHYDIGQDWYAKAIERGATERSIDYDLRGILLRADSAKREEIKAFLLSEDPVRYRWVNNPHGSNSHSKEKRADKSS
;
A
#
# COMPACT_ATOMS: atom_id res chain seq x y z
N MET A 1 -9.04 -78.79 -7.45
CA MET A 1 -9.91 -78.50 -8.63
C MET A 1 -9.33 -77.25 -9.30
N ALA A 2 -8.71 -77.41 -10.48
CA ALA A 2 -8.19 -76.32 -11.26
C ALA A 2 -9.39 -75.53 -11.87
N ALA A 3 -9.56 -74.29 -11.56
CA ALA A 3 -10.55 -73.41 -12.17
C ALA A 3 -10.22 -73.34 -13.66
N THR A 4 -11.02 -73.95 -14.49
CA THR A 4 -10.96 -73.85 -15.95
C THR A 4 -11.22 -72.34 -16.26
N LYS A 5 -10.15 -71.63 -16.65
CA LYS A 5 -10.22 -70.19 -17.04
C LYS A 5 -11.18 -70.15 -18.25
N MET A 6 -12.39 -69.65 -18.05
CA MET A 6 -13.31 -69.38 -19.16
C MET A 6 -12.61 -68.44 -20.13
N ILE A 7 -12.28 -68.94 -21.33
CA ILE A 7 -11.69 -68.09 -22.38
C ILE A 7 -12.76 -67.08 -22.78
N ASP A 8 -12.42 -65.79 -22.76
CA ASP A 8 -13.34 -64.73 -23.20
C ASP A 8 -13.63 -64.89 -24.69
N LEU A 9 -14.88 -64.70 -25.10
CA LEU A 9 -15.27 -64.81 -26.51
C LEU A 9 -14.51 -63.84 -27.41
N ALA A 10 -14.11 -62.69 -26.90
CA ALA A 10 -13.31 -61.75 -27.63
C ALA A 10 -11.89 -62.25 -27.93
N ASP A 11 -11.30 -63.01 -26.99
CA ASP A 11 -10.01 -63.68 -27.18
C ASP A 11 -10.16 -64.89 -28.09
N LEU A 12 -11.25 -65.67 -27.95
CA LEU A 12 -11.52 -66.84 -28.77
C LEU A 12 -11.66 -66.53 -30.27
N TYR A 13 -12.29 -65.37 -30.57
CA TYR A 13 -12.55 -64.94 -31.96
C TYR A 13 -11.58 -63.82 -32.43
N PHE A 14 -10.49 -63.49 -31.72
CA PHE A 14 -9.44 -62.57 -32.11
C PHE A 14 -9.97 -61.16 -32.41
N VAL A 15 -10.86 -60.63 -31.54
CA VAL A 15 -11.52 -59.33 -31.71
C VAL A 15 -11.47 -58.50 -30.45
N ARG A 16 -10.56 -58.77 -29.47
CA ARG A 16 -10.44 -58.03 -28.19
C ARG A 16 -10.05 -56.58 -28.38
N ASP A 17 -9.36 -56.30 -29.45
CA ASP A 17 -8.94 -54.98 -29.88
C ASP A 17 -10.10 -54.05 -30.29
N LEU A 18 -11.26 -54.66 -30.60
CA LEU A 18 -12.40 -53.88 -31.08
C LEU A 18 -13.36 -53.44 -29.98
N PRO A 19 -13.85 -52.19 -30.04
CA PRO A 19 -14.83 -51.69 -29.09
C PRO A 19 -16.12 -52.53 -29.17
N GLY A 20 -16.63 -52.91 -27.99
CA GLY A 20 -17.85 -53.69 -27.87
C GLY A 20 -17.64 -55.21 -27.86
N SER A 21 -16.45 -55.73 -28.16
CA SER A 21 -16.18 -57.17 -28.12
C SER A 21 -16.37 -57.79 -26.73
N THR A 22 -16.06 -57.04 -25.68
CA THR A 22 -16.16 -57.41 -24.25
C THR A 22 -17.40 -56.88 -23.55
N ILE A 23 -18.12 -55.93 -24.18
CA ILE A 23 -19.27 -55.26 -23.58
C ILE A 23 -20.51 -56.08 -23.71
N PRO A 24 -21.19 -56.52 -22.61
CA PRO A 24 -22.45 -57.29 -22.68
C PRO A 24 -23.51 -56.52 -23.47
N ALA A 25 -24.32 -57.31 -24.24
CA ALA A 25 -25.39 -56.78 -25.09
C ALA A 25 -24.93 -55.84 -26.24
N SER A 26 -23.62 -55.63 -26.46
CA SER A 26 -23.16 -55.01 -27.70
C SER A 26 -23.44 -55.83 -28.91
N ARG A 27 -23.53 -55.19 -30.09
CA ARG A 27 -23.81 -55.89 -31.36
C ARG A 27 -22.72 -56.89 -31.68
N LEU A 28 -21.45 -56.55 -31.45
CA LEU A 28 -20.35 -57.50 -31.71
C LEU A 28 -20.41 -58.65 -30.72
N ARG A 29 -20.60 -58.44 -29.43
CA ARG A 29 -20.68 -59.46 -28.41
C ARG A 29 -21.83 -60.38 -28.67
N GLY A 30 -23.01 -59.93 -29.06
CA GLY A 30 -24.15 -60.74 -29.39
C GLY A 30 -23.91 -61.63 -30.64
N ILE A 31 -23.08 -61.23 -31.61
CA ILE A 31 -22.65 -62.08 -32.75
C ILE A 31 -21.70 -63.18 -32.26
N LEU A 32 -20.72 -62.83 -31.38
CA LEU A 32 -19.79 -63.82 -30.83
C LEU A 32 -20.49 -64.91 -30.00
N GLU A 33 -21.51 -64.52 -29.25
CA GLU A 33 -22.34 -65.42 -28.44
C GLU A 33 -23.12 -66.42 -29.37
N LYS A 34 -23.72 -65.89 -30.43
CA LYS A 34 -24.41 -66.78 -31.44
C LYS A 34 -23.46 -67.78 -32.11
N LEU A 35 -22.26 -67.32 -32.50
CA LEU A 35 -21.23 -68.16 -33.06
C LEU A 35 -20.81 -69.26 -32.10
N LYS A 36 -20.67 -68.97 -30.81
CA LYS A 36 -20.34 -69.94 -29.77
C LYS A 36 -21.45 -70.97 -29.57
N GLU A 37 -22.72 -70.56 -29.71
CA GLU A 37 -23.90 -71.40 -29.56
C GLU A 37 -24.22 -72.17 -30.82
N GLY A 38 -23.46 -71.98 -31.90
CA GLY A 38 -23.73 -72.61 -33.19
C GLY A 38 -25.00 -72.11 -33.90
N CYS A 39 -25.42 -70.88 -33.50
CA CYS A 39 -26.60 -70.26 -34.08
C CYS A 39 -26.25 -69.45 -35.35
N PRO A 40 -27.08 -69.45 -36.38
CA PRO A 40 -26.80 -68.65 -37.58
C PRO A 40 -26.78 -67.15 -37.33
N VAL A 41 -25.79 -66.47 -37.91
CA VAL A 41 -25.67 -65.03 -37.84
C VAL A 41 -26.55 -64.36 -38.90
N THR A 42 -27.34 -63.38 -38.52
CA THR A 42 -28.26 -62.70 -39.46
C THR A 42 -27.50 -61.93 -40.54
N ILE A 43 -28.11 -61.63 -41.68
CA ILE A 43 -27.53 -60.88 -42.80
C ILE A 43 -27.02 -59.52 -42.31
N ASN A 44 -27.78 -58.83 -41.41
CA ASN A 44 -27.34 -57.59 -40.79
C ASN A 44 -26.10 -57.75 -39.88
N GLY A 45 -25.95 -58.92 -39.24
CA GLY A 45 -24.74 -59.27 -38.49
C GLY A 45 -23.54 -59.49 -39.38
N LEU A 46 -23.68 -60.17 -40.47
CA LEU A 46 -22.61 -60.38 -41.46
C LEU A 46 -22.15 -59.06 -42.10
N ASN A 47 -23.08 -58.22 -42.49
CA ASN A 47 -22.74 -56.88 -42.99
C ASN A 47 -21.98 -56.01 -41.95
N TYR A 48 -22.32 -56.18 -40.69
CA TYR A 48 -21.59 -55.46 -39.60
C TYR A 48 -20.16 -55.99 -39.43
N LEU A 49 -19.94 -57.31 -39.48
CA LEU A 49 -18.60 -57.93 -39.50
C LEU A 49 -17.76 -57.41 -40.67
N GLN A 50 -18.37 -57.32 -41.84
CA GLN A 50 -17.73 -56.81 -43.06
C GLN A 50 -17.33 -55.27 -42.87
N GLN A 51 -18.21 -54.46 -42.29
CA GLN A 51 -17.93 -53.09 -42.01
C GLN A 51 -16.75 -52.91 -41.03
N LEU A 52 -16.57 -53.81 -40.07
CA LEU A 52 -15.46 -53.88 -39.16
C LEU A 52 -14.19 -54.47 -39.75
N GLY A 53 -14.19 -54.89 -41.00
CA GLY A 53 -13.05 -55.56 -41.66
C GLY A 53 -12.74 -56.98 -41.14
N LEU A 54 -13.68 -57.60 -40.43
CA LEU A 54 -13.54 -58.93 -39.85
C LEU A 54 -13.87 -59.98 -40.87
N ILE A 55 -13.03 -60.11 -41.92
CA ILE A 55 -13.31 -61.01 -43.09
C ILE A 55 -13.32 -62.44 -42.68
N ALA A 56 -12.29 -62.90 -41.95
CA ALA A 56 -12.20 -64.25 -41.47
C ALA A 56 -13.39 -64.68 -40.59
N LEU A 57 -13.83 -63.78 -39.68
CA LEU A 57 -14.96 -64.01 -38.78
C LEU A 57 -16.29 -64.11 -39.59
N GLY A 58 -16.40 -63.25 -40.63
CA GLY A 58 -17.53 -63.31 -41.55
C GLY A 58 -17.58 -64.62 -42.33
N GLN A 59 -16.46 -65.19 -42.77
CA GLN A 59 -16.35 -66.46 -43.42
C GLN A 59 -16.69 -67.67 -42.49
N LEU A 60 -16.19 -67.57 -41.23
CA LEU A 60 -16.54 -68.55 -40.20
C LEU A 60 -18.07 -68.52 -39.91
N ALA A 61 -18.65 -67.30 -39.82
CA ALA A 61 -20.09 -67.13 -39.58
C ALA A 61 -20.99 -67.63 -40.73
N ARG A 62 -20.46 -67.75 -41.93
CA ARG A 62 -21.15 -68.36 -43.10
C ARG A 62 -20.85 -69.83 -43.29
N GLU A 63 -20.06 -70.47 -42.39
CA GLU A 63 -19.58 -71.81 -42.47
C GLU A 63 -18.70 -72.12 -43.73
N GLU A 64 -18.09 -71.02 -44.30
CA GLU A 64 -17.20 -71.16 -45.48
C GLU A 64 -15.83 -71.71 -45.11
N ILE A 65 -15.41 -71.54 -43.83
CA ILE A 65 -14.15 -72.03 -43.26
C ILE A 65 -14.39 -72.69 -41.91
N THR A 66 -13.56 -73.68 -41.58
CA THR A 66 -13.55 -74.31 -40.25
C THR A 66 -12.83 -73.41 -39.24
N TYR A 67 -13.05 -73.61 -37.93
CA TYR A 67 -12.39 -72.88 -36.88
C TYR A 67 -10.85 -73.02 -36.93
N GLU A 68 -10.35 -74.19 -37.37
CA GLU A 68 -8.91 -74.42 -37.51
C GLU A 68 -8.28 -73.54 -38.60
N LEU A 69 -8.97 -73.32 -39.71
CA LEU A 69 -8.55 -72.40 -40.78
C LEU A 69 -8.78 -70.90 -40.41
N PHE A 70 -9.85 -70.64 -39.68
CA PHE A 70 -10.15 -69.27 -39.17
C PHE A 70 -9.06 -68.73 -38.28
N ARG A 71 -8.58 -69.49 -37.31
CA ARG A 71 -7.66 -69.08 -36.27
C ARG A 71 -6.41 -68.33 -36.80
N PRO A 72 -5.57 -68.91 -37.68
CA PRO A 72 -4.35 -68.20 -38.14
C PRO A 72 -4.66 -66.97 -38.99
N ILE A 73 -5.80 -66.94 -39.69
CA ILE A 73 -6.19 -65.74 -40.46
C ILE A 73 -6.65 -64.63 -39.53
N ALA A 74 -7.50 -64.97 -38.56
CA ALA A 74 -8.01 -64.00 -37.59
C ALA A 74 -6.91 -63.41 -36.69
N GLU A 75 -5.92 -64.20 -36.27
CA GLU A 75 -4.73 -63.75 -35.55
C GLU A 75 -3.91 -62.70 -36.34
N THR A 76 -3.75 -63.04 -37.68
CA THR A 76 -3.06 -62.06 -38.57
C THR A 76 -3.87 -60.79 -38.78
N GLU A 77 -5.21 -60.87 -38.90
CA GLU A 77 -6.09 -59.71 -38.99
C GLU A 77 -6.01 -58.83 -37.71
N GLN A 78 -6.03 -59.46 -36.51
CA GLN A 78 -5.90 -58.78 -35.25
C GLN A 78 -4.55 -58.02 -35.16
N ALA A 79 -3.44 -58.73 -35.47
CA ALA A 79 -2.11 -58.11 -35.41
C ALA A 79 -1.98 -56.86 -36.33
N LYS A 80 -2.59 -56.95 -37.55
CA LYS A 80 -2.60 -55.77 -38.44
C LYS A 80 -3.43 -54.65 -37.93
N ARG A 81 -4.59 -54.88 -37.29
CA ARG A 81 -5.39 -53.83 -36.66
C ARG A 81 -4.68 -53.17 -35.48
N GLU A 82 -4.04 -53.98 -34.60
CA GLU A 82 -3.27 -53.51 -33.47
C GLU A 82 -2.09 -52.62 -33.91
N GLN A 83 -1.38 -53.05 -34.95
CA GLN A 83 -0.28 -52.29 -35.53
C GLN A 83 -0.76 -50.94 -36.11
N ALA A 84 -1.88 -50.98 -36.86
CA ALA A 84 -2.44 -49.74 -37.42
C ALA A 84 -2.87 -48.75 -36.32
N ALA A 85 -3.53 -49.24 -35.27
CA ALA A 85 -3.94 -48.40 -34.11
C ALA A 85 -2.74 -47.83 -33.34
N GLU A 86 -1.64 -48.61 -33.25
CA GLU A 86 -0.42 -48.09 -32.60
C GLU A 86 0.24 -46.98 -33.41
N VAL A 87 0.31 -47.15 -34.74
CA VAL A 87 0.84 -46.07 -35.63
C VAL A 87 -0.02 -44.82 -35.55
N GLU A 88 -1.34 -44.96 -35.54
CA GLU A 88 -2.25 -43.80 -35.40
C GLU A 88 -2.03 -43.07 -34.07
N ARG A 89 -1.92 -43.80 -32.95
CA ARG A 89 -1.61 -43.23 -31.63
C ARG A 89 -0.28 -42.46 -31.62
N GLN A 90 0.75 -43.01 -32.29
CA GLN A 90 2.05 -42.36 -32.39
C GLN A 90 1.97 -41.06 -33.21
N ILE A 91 1.22 -41.04 -34.30
CA ILE A 91 0.99 -39.85 -35.12
C ILE A 91 0.24 -38.78 -34.32
N GLU A 92 -0.83 -39.15 -33.62
CA GLU A 92 -1.59 -38.24 -32.78
C GLU A 92 -0.73 -37.65 -31.64
N HIS A 93 0.05 -38.49 -30.97
CA HIS A 93 0.96 -38.05 -29.92
C HIS A 93 2.03 -37.10 -30.45
N ALA A 94 2.63 -37.41 -31.60
CA ALA A 94 3.60 -36.51 -32.24
C ALA A 94 2.96 -35.16 -32.64
N ALA A 95 1.76 -35.19 -33.20
CA ALA A 95 1.01 -33.94 -33.52
C ALA A 95 0.67 -33.12 -32.27
N MET A 96 0.31 -33.78 -31.17
CA MET A 96 0.07 -33.11 -29.89
C MET A 96 1.35 -32.41 -29.33
N LEU A 97 2.48 -33.13 -29.38
CA LEU A 97 3.77 -32.54 -28.94
C LEU A 97 4.19 -31.35 -29.80
N THR A 98 3.99 -31.44 -31.11
CA THR A 98 4.28 -30.33 -32.04
C THR A 98 3.43 -29.10 -31.72
N ARG A 99 2.11 -29.28 -31.56
CA ARG A 99 1.20 -28.18 -31.17
C ARG A 99 1.59 -27.57 -29.83
N ALA A 100 1.96 -28.41 -28.86
CA ALA A 100 2.40 -27.92 -27.55
C ALA A 100 3.71 -27.12 -27.63
N ALA A 101 4.66 -27.55 -28.48
CA ALA A 101 5.90 -26.85 -28.73
C ALA A 101 5.67 -25.47 -29.41
N GLU A 102 4.83 -25.44 -30.44
CA GLU A 102 4.44 -24.18 -31.10
C GLU A 102 3.73 -23.20 -30.16
N GLN A 103 2.87 -23.70 -29.28
CA GLN A 103 2.21 -22.84 -28.28
C GLN A 103 3.22 -22.23 -27.29
N ARG A 104 4.13 -23.08 -26.80
CA ARG A 104 5.21 -22.59 -25.90
C ARG A 104 6.10 -21.54 -26.58
N ALA A 105 6.41 -21.73 -27.86
CA ALA A 105 7.20 -20.77 -28.64
C ALA A 105 6.46 -19.43 -28.78
N ARG A 106 5.16 -19.47 -29.09
CA ARG A 106 4.32 -18.25 -29.16
C ARG A 106 4.23 -17.53 -27.82
N ASP A 107 4.01 -18.30 -26.74
CA ASP A 107 3.97 -17.73 -25.40
C ASP A 107 5.30 -17.09 -25.00
N ALA A 108 6.43 -17.75 -25.31
CA ALA A 108 7.76 -17.22 -25.05
C ALA A 108 8.03 -15.91 -25.83
N GLU A 109 7.65 -15.87 -27.10
CA GLU A 109 7.78 -14.65 -27.91
C GLU A 109 6.92 -13.50 -27.38
N TYR A 110 5.67 -13.79 -26.99
CA TYR A 110 4.78 -12.82 -26.36
C TYR A 110 5.39 -12.22 -25.08
N TRP A 111 5.89 -13.07 -24.17
CA TRP A 111 6.51 -12.60 -22.94
C TRP A 111 7.81 -11.84 -23.18
N ALA A 112 8.64 -12.27 -24.10
CA ALA A 112 9.87 -11.55 -24.49
C ALA A 112 9.55 -10.16 -25.05
N ARG A 113 8.50 -10.03 -25.85
CA ARG A 113 8.05 -8.72 -26.35
C ARG A 113 7.54 -7.82 -25.24
N GLN A 114 6.71 -8.33 -24.33
CA GLN A 114 6.23 -7.56 -23.17
C GLN A 114 7.39 -7.08 -22.29
N GLU A 115 8.37 -7.95 -22.06
CA GLU A 115 9.55 -7.59 -21.28
C GLU A 115 10.39 -6.50 -21.97
N ALA A 116 10.60 -6.61 -23.29
CA ALA A 116 11.31 -5.60 -24.06
C ALA A 116 10.58 -4.24 -24.03
N GLU A 117 9.26 -4.24 -24.17
CA GLU A 117 8.43 -3.02 -24.06
C GLU A 117 8.50 -2.42 -22.66
N ARG A 118 8.51 -3.24 -21.60
CA ARG A 118 8.68 -2.79 -20.21
C ARG A 118 10.02 -2.12 -20.01
N LEU A 119 11.12 -2.77 -20.43
CA LEU A 119 12.47 -2.23 -20.31
C LEU A 119 12.66 -0.93 -21.11
N ALA A 120 12.11 -0.88 -22.34
CA ALA A 120 12.14 0.33 -23.15
C ALA A 120 11.40 1.49 -22.45
N ARG A 121 10.25 1.24 -21.83
CA ARG A 121 9.51 2.24 -21.05
C ARG A 121 10.26 2.69 -19.81
N GLU A 122 10.83 1.75 -19.06
CA GLU A 122 11.60 2.03 -17.83
C GLU A 122 12.90 2.80 -18.13
N SER A 123 13.45 2.70 -19.34
CA SER A 123 14.61 3.47 -19.80
C SER A 123 14.26 4.82 -20.43
N ASP A 124 12.98 5.11 -20.72
CA ASP A 124 12.57 6.40 -21.24
C ASP A 124 12.80 7.51 -20.21
N PRO A 125 13.62 8.52 -20.50
CA PRO A 125 13.91 9.62 -19.57
C PRO A 125 12.66 10.37 -19.10
N LYS A 126 11.66 10.51 -19.95
CA LYS A 126 10.38 11.16 -19.59
C LYS A 126 9.59 10.33 -18.60
N TYR A 127 9.52 9.02 -18.82
CA TYR A 127 8.87 8.11 -17.89
C TYR A 127 9.59 8.07 -16.54
N VAL A 128 10.91 7.96 -16.53
CA VAL A 128 11.74 7.99 -15.31
C VAL A 128 11.53 9.30 -14.53
N ALA A 129 11.55 10.45 -15.23
CA ALA A 129 11.28 11.74 -14.59
C ALA A 129 9.86 11.82 -14.00
N LYS A 130 8.85 11.33 -14.71
CA LYS A 130 7.47 11.26 -14.23
C LYS A 130 7.37 10.40 -12.96
N MET A 131 8.01 9.22 -12.93
CA MET A 131 8.01 8.33 -11.78
C MET A 131 8.74 8.93 -10.57
N LYS A 132 9.89 9.59 -10.79
CA LYS A 132 10.61 10.32 -9.73
C LYS A 132 9.76 11.44 -9.13
N ASN A 133 9.10 12.23 -9.96
CA ASN A 133 8.21 13.30 -9.49
C ASN A 133 7.00 12.74 -8.71
N ARG A 134 6.46 11.61 -9.16
CA ARG A 134 5.38 10.92 -8.45
C ARG A 134 5.86 10.42 -7.08
N ALA A 135 7.01 9.76 -7.00
CA ALA A 135 7.58 9.27 -5.75
C ALA A 135 7.85 10.40 -4.74
N LEU A 136 8.33 11.57 -5.23
CA LEU A 136 8.50 12.76 -4.36
C LEU A 136 7.16 13.26 -3.81
N ARG A 137 6.13 13.37 -4.64
CA ARG A 137 4.80 13.78 -4.20
C ARG A 137 4.23 12.82 -3.15
N GLU A 138 4.33 11.52 -3.39
CA GLU A 138 3.89 10.48 -2.46
C GLU A 138 4.64 10.56 -1.12
N ARG A 139 5.96 10.78 -1.14
CA ARG A 139 6.79 10.94 0.06
C ARG A 139 6.34 12.12 0.93
N TYR A 140 5.96 13.22 0.32
CA TYR A 140 5.48 14.41 1.03
C TYR A 140 3.96 14.47 1.17
N CYS A 141 3.24 13.39 0.87
CA CYS A 141 1.78 13.28 0.96
C CYS A 141 1.04 14.42 0.22
N ILE A 142 1.48 14.70 -1.01
CA ILE A 142 0.85 15.69 -1.90
C ILE A 142 0.05 14.92 -2.94
N ASP A 143 -1.22 14.63 -2.62
CA ASP A 143 -2.18 13.89 -3.45
C ASP A 143 -3.18 14.81 -4.17
N VAL A 144 -3.21 16.09 -3.82
CA VAL A 144 -4.07 17.09 -4.46
C VAL A 144 -3.63 17.40 -5.89
N PHE A 145 -4.57 17.91 -6.70
CA PHE A 145 -4.28 18.42 -8.04
C PHE A 145 -3.31 19.60 -7.94
N ILE A 146 -2.21 19.55 -8.71
CA ILE A 146 -1.24 20.64 -8.76
C ILE A 146 -1.48 21.44 -10.04
N GLU A 147 -1.71 22.73 -9.89
CA GLU A 147 -1.82 23.66 -11.01
C GLU A 147 -0.52 23.69 -11.83
N GLN A 148 -0.65 23.78 -13.15
CA GLN A 148 0.50 23.73 -14.07
C GLN A 148 1.53 24.83 -13.78
N SER A 149 1.07 26.02 -13.40
CA SER A 149 1.92 27.15 -12.98
C SER A 149 2.74 26.88 -11.73
N HIS A 150 2.22 26.08 -10.80
CA HIS A 150 2.84 25.77 -9.52
C HIS A 150 3.76 24.54 -9.59
N PHE A 151 3.56 23.67 -10.58
CA PHE A 151 4.21 22.36 -10.66
C PHE A 151 5.73 22.43 -10.59
N SER A 152 6.35 23.26 -11.42
CA SER A 152 7.81 23.35 -11.48
C SER A 152 8.43 23.86 -10.19
N ARG A 153 7.83 24.90 -9.57
CA ARG A 153 8.30 25.46 -8.31
C ARG A 153 8.14 24.44 -7.17
N LEU A 154 6.98 23.83 -7.06
CA LEU A 154 6.72 22.80 -6.04
C LEU A 154 7.71 21.64 -6.15
N MET A 155 7.91 21.09 -7.36
CA MET A 155 8.85 19.98 -7.54
C MET A 155 10.30 20.36 -7.22
N ASN A 156 10.70 21.62 -7.44
CA ASN A 156 12.03 22.10 -7.05
C ASN A 156 12.16 22.20 -5.52
N ILE A 157 11.14 22.68 -4.83
CA ILE A 157 11.07 22.73 -3.36
C ILE A 157 11.22 21.31 -2.79
N LEU A 158 10.44 20.36 -3.31
CA LEU A 158 10.50 18.97 -2.82
C LEU A 158 11.88 18.33 -3.03
N ARG A 159 12.51 18.55 -4.20
CA ARG A 159 13.87 18.05 -4.46
C ARG A 159 14.89 18.68 -3.52
N ARG A 160 14.84 19.99 -3.30
CA ARG A 160 15.76 20.68 -2.37
C ARG A 160 15.68 20.09 -0.98
N LEU A 161 14.48 19.85 -0.46
CA LEU A 161 14.30 19.23 0.85
C LEU A 161 14.77 17.76 0.86
N ASP A 162 14.52 17.01 -0.20
CA ASP A 162 14.95 15.62 -0.35
C ASP A 162 16.49 15.52 -0.40
N ASP A 163 17.13 16.47 -1.07
CA ASP A 163 18.60 16.62 -1.14
C ASP A 163 19.21 17.19 0.17
N GLY A 164 18.41 17.44 1.20
CA GLY A 164 18.88 17.96 2.50
C GLY A 164 19.12 19.46 2.54
N ASN A 165 18.70 20.20 1.51
CA ASN A 165 18.91 21.65 1.43
C ASN A 165 17.77 22.43 2.11
N ARG A 166 18.11 23.60 2.63
CA ARG A 166 17.13 24.57 3.18
C ARG A 166 16.31 25.22 2.06
N LEU A 167 15.09 25.63 2.38
CA LEU A 167 14.29 26.47 1.49
C LEU A 167 14.72 27.93 1.60
N SER A 168 14.46 28.71 0.55
CA SER A 168 14.56 30.16 0.59
C SER A 168 13.36 30.75 1.33
N ASP A 169 13.53 31.96 1.87
CA ASP A 169 12.42 32.68 2.52
C ASP A 169 11.24 32.91 1.54
N ASP A 170 11.55 33.14 0.25
CA ASP A 170 10.55 33.28 -0.80
C ASP A 170 9.76 31.98 -1.05
N ASP A 171 10.42 30.81 -1.03
CA ASP A 171 9.73 29.51 -1.16
C ASP A 171 8.85 29.20 0.05
N VAL A 172 9.32 29.56 1.26
CA VAL A 172 8.53 29.42 2.49
C VAL A 172 7.32 30.35 2.46
N LEU A 173 7.50 31.60 2.05
CA LEU A 173 6.41 32.56 1.90
C LEU A 173 5.38 32.04 0.90
N TRP A 174 5.83 31.59 -0.26
CA TRP A 174 4.93 31.04 -1.29
C TRP A 174 4.13 29.83 -0.78
N LEU A 175 4.78 28.87 -0.08
CA LEU A 175 4.11 27.71 0.52
C LEU A 175 3.07 28.10 1.57
N THR A 176 3.31 29.19 2.32
CA THR A 176 2.43 29.60 3.41
C THR A 176 1.32 30.57 2.97
N THR A 177 1.38 31.10 1.75
CA THR A 177 0.40 32.04 1.21
C THR A 177 -0.36 31.51 0.00
N GLU A 178 0.32 31.28 -1.12
CA GLU A 178 -0.29 30.92 -2.40
C GLU A 178 -0.53 29.41 -2.55
N ALA A 179 0.36 28.61 -1.96
CA ALA A 179 0.44 27.17 -2.16
C ALA A 179 0.10 26.37 -0.88
N GLN A 180 -0.74 26.91 0.00
CA GLN A 180 -1.10 26.28 1.28
C GLN A 180 -1.66 24.87 1.13
N ASP A 181 -2.40 24.60 0.05
CA ASP A 181 -2.99 23.28 -0.22
C ASP A 181 -1.92 22.19 -0.43
N TYR A 182 -0.71 22.58 -0.82
CA TYR A 182 0.44 21.66 -1.00
C TYR A 182 1.31 21.55 0.23
N TYR A 183 1.12 22.43 1.23
CA TYR A 183 1.96 22.46 2.43
C TYR A 183 1.49 21.44 3.47
N SER A 184 1.63 20.15 3.13
CA SER A 184 1.26 19.01 3.98
C SER A 184 2.01 19.01 5.31
N GLU A 185 1.49 18.32 6.34
CA GLU A 185 2.19 18.17 7.63
C GLU A 185 3.58 17.54 7.48
N ILE A 186 3.75 16.61 6.52
CA ILE A 186 5.04 15.96 6.27
C ILE A 186 6.02 16.95 5.64
N LEU A 187 5.56 17.77 4.68
CA LEU A 187 6.37 18.81 4.09
C LEU A 187 6.79 19.88 5.13
N GLN A 188 5.85 20.28 6.00
CA GLN A 188 6.14 21.17 7.12
C GLN A 188 7.18 20.58 8.08
N ALA A 189 7.04 19.29 8.43
CA ALA A 189 7.99 18.64 9.31
C ALA A 189 9.39 18.57 8.68
N ALA A 190 9.49 18.22 7.38
CA ALA A 190 10.76 18.21 6.68
C ALA A 190 11.42 19.59 6.59
N PHE A 191 10.66 20.65 6.32
CA PHE A 191 11.16 22.01 6.36
C PHE A 191 11.71 22.36 7.74
N HIS A 192 10.94 22.10 8.80
CA HIS A 192 11.39 22.40 10.16
C HIS A 192 12.59 21.55 10.59
N GLU A 193 12.71 20.32 10.12
CA GLU A 193 13.89 19.50 10.37
C GLU A 193 15.16 20.12 9.77
N ARG A 194 15.11 20.59 8.52
CA ARG A 194 16.25 21.25 7.87
C ARG A 194 16.65 22.54 8.57
N GLU A 195 15.67 23.35 8.97
CA GLU A 195 15.93 24.57 9.75
C GLU A 195 16.55 24.24 11.11
N ALA A 196 16.04 23.22 11.81
CA ALA A 196 16.59 22.78 13.09
C ALA A 196 18.04 22.32 12.97
N GLU A 197 18.35 21.51 11.97
CA GLU A 197 19.71 21.01 11.71
C GLU A 197 20.68 22.15 11.39
N PHE A 198 20.22 23.12 10.58
CA PHE A 198 21.02 24.30 10.27
C PHE A 198 21.35 25.09 11.54
N PHE A 199 20.34 25.50 12.32
CA PHE A 199 20.59 26.28 13.54
C PHE A 199 21.38 25.49 14.59
N ALA A 200 21.20 24.17 14.69
CA ALA A 200 22.00 23.33 15.56
C ALA A 200 23.47 23.27 15.11
N SER A 201 23.73 23.26 13.81
CA SER A 201 25.09 23.33 13.26
C SER A 201 25.73 24.72 13.52
N GLU A 202 24.95 25.79 13.36
CA GLU A 202 25.40 27.15 13.67
C GLU A 202 25.70 27.31 15.15
N TYR A 203 24.91 26.72 16.05
CA TYR A 203 25.23 26.72 17.48
C TYR A 203 26.56 26.01 17.76
N ARG A 204 26.80 24.88 17.16
CA ARG A 204 28.08 24.14 17.31
C ARG A 204 29.27 24.95 16.81
N ARG A 205 29.09 25.70 15.72
CA ARG A 205 30.13 26.53 15.09
C ARG A 205 30.41 27.84 15.85
N THR A 206 29.34 28.50 16.31
CA THR A 206 29.44 29.88 16.86
C THR A 206 29.36 29.95 18.39
N SER A 207 28.83 28.87 19.01
CA SER A 207 28.44 28.85 20.43
C SER A 207 27.41 29.93 20.82
N ASP A 208 26.69 30.53 19.84
CA ASP A 208 25.61 31.47 20.12
C ASP A 208 24.35 30.73 20.57
N PRO A 209 23.90 30.94 21.85
CA PRO A 209 22.75 30.21 22.39
C PRO A 209 21.42 30.51 21.67
N TRP A 210 21.31 31.65 20.99
CA TRP A 210 20.10 31.93 20.17
C TRP A 210 19.92 30.94 19.06
N ASN A 211 21.00 30.42 18.46
CA ASN A 211 20.91 29.35 17.45
C ASN A 211 20.35 28.07 18.06
N ALA A 212 20.73 27.71 19.29
CA ALA A 212 20.17 26.53 19.97
C ALA A 212 18.68 26.73 20.31
N VAL A 213 18.27 27.92 20.73
CA VAL A 213 16.85 28.28 20.96
C VAL A 213 16.05 28.12 19.66
N ASN A 214 16.54 28.67 18.54
CA ASN A 214 15.90 28.59 17.25
C ASN A 214 15.82 27.14 16.77
N ALA A 215 16.93 26.39 16.82
CA ALA A 215 16.94 24.96 16.48
C ALA A 215 15.89 24.17 17.27
N SER A 216 15.83 24.41 18.59
CA SER A 216 14.89 23.70 19.47
C SER A 216 13.43 24.04 19.16
N GLY A 217 13.15 25.31 18.78
CA GLY A 217 11.84 25.69 18.29
C GLY A 217 11.42 24.94 17.03
N HIS A 218 12.34 24.72 16.11
CA HIS A 218 12.10 23.94 14.90
C HIS A 218 12.01 22.43 15.18
N PHE A 219 12.89 21.86 16.03
CA PHE A 219 12.78 20.44 16.43
C PHE A 219 11.43 20.12 17.08
N ARG A 220 10.86 21.01 17.87
CA ARG A 220 9.52 20.84 18.43
C ARG A 220 8.46 20.73 17.33
N LYS A 221 8.52 21.60 16.32
CA LYS A 221 7.56 21.63 15.19
C LYS A 221 7.63 20.36 14.31
N CYS A 222 8.79 19.71 14.22
CA CYS A 222 8.93 18.42 13.54
C CYS A 222 8.88 17.22 14.51
N LYS A 223 8.32 17.40 15.72
CA LYS A 223 8.08 16.34 16.72
C LYS A 223 9.36 15.64 17.24
N GLN A 224 10.50 16.34 17.18
CA GLN A 224 11.80 15.83 17.67
C GLN A 224 12.18 16.45 19.03
N ALA A 225 11.27 16.42 20.00
CA ALA A 225 11.47 17.05 21.32
C ALA A 225 12.71 16.54 22.06
N ARG A 226 13.12 15.27 21.88
CA ARG A 226 14.34 14.72 22.50
C ARG A 226 15.59 15.45 22.02
N LYS A 227 15.76 15.68 20.71
CA LYS A 227 16.90 16.43 20.17
C LYS A 227 16.91 17.87 20.66
N ALA A 228 15.73 18.50 20.77
CA ALA A 228 15.60 19.83 21.37
C ALA A 228 16.04 19.85 22.83
N ASN A 229 15.65 18.84 23.61
CA ASN A 229 16.05 18.72 25.01
C ASN A 229 17.57 18.56 25.16
N GLU A 230 18.19 17.66 24.42
CA GLU A 230 19.64 17.44 24.41
C GLU A 230 20.38 18.74 24.08
N LEU A 231 19.93 19.46 23.06
CA LEU A 231 20.55 20.70 22.62
C LEU A 231 20.42 21.80 23.68
N LEU A 232 19.24 22.02 24.27
CA LEU A 232 19.03 23.04 25.28
C LEU A 232 19.76 22.74 26.60
N SER A 233 19.83 21.44 26.97
CA SER A 233 20.56 20.99 28.15
C SER A 233 22.08 21.19 28.01
N SER A 234 22.60 21.25 26.79
CA SER A 234 24.02 21.53 26.53
C SER A 234 24.40 22.99 26.73
N ILE A 235 23.44 23.92 26.85
CA ILE A 235 23.71 25.35 27.03
C ILE A 235 24.06 25.62 28.50
N PRO A 236 25.22 26.22 28.80
CA PRO A 236 25.54 26.66 30.16
C PRO A 236 24.72 27.90 30.53
N SER A 237 23.42 27.67 30.84
CA SER A 237 22.43 28.77 31.07
C SER A 237 22.81 29.71 32.19
N GLU A 238 23.51 29.23 33.24
CA GLU A 238 23.98 30.03 34.35
C GLU A 238 25.05 31.05 33.95
N ARG A 239 25.81 30.77 32.90
CA ARG A 239 26.83 31.70 32.37
C ARG A 239 26.23 32.84 31.52
N GLN A 240 24.95 32.70 31.14
CA GLN A 240 24.29 33.72 30.33
C GLN A 240 23.88 34.90 31.21
N LYS A 241 24.42 36.08 30.92
CA LYS A 241 24.17 37.28 31.73
C LYS A 241 22.85 37.97 31.36
N ALA A 242 22.41 37.87 30.08
CA ALA A 242 21.24 38.59 29.58
C ALA A 242 19.92 37.91 30.04
N PRO A 243 19.07 38.59 30.84
CA PRO A 243 17.81 38.02 31.32
C PRO A 243 16.88 37.56 30.19
N LYS A 244 16.84 38.30 29.08
CA LYS A 244 16.03 37.97 27.90
C LYS A 244 16.44 36.63 27.28
N LEU A 245 17.74 36.36 27.14
CA LEU A 245 18.24 35.10 26.61
C LEU A 245 17.95 33.94 27.56
N ARG A 246 18.19 34.11 28.88
CA ARG A 246 17.88 33.09 29.90
C ARG A 246 16.39 32.75 29.90
N SER A 247 15.53 33.77 29.81
CA SER A 247 14.07 33.56 29.69
C SER A 247 13.70 32.84 28.41
N ALA A 248 14.32 33.16 27.26
CA ALA A 248 14.06 32.48 26.01
C ALA A 248 14.48 31.00 26.06
N ILE A 249 15.66 30.68 26.62
CA ILE A 249 16.13 29.32 26.84
C ILE A 249 15.13 28.55 27.73
N ALA A 250 14.77 29.13 28.90
CA ALA A 250 13.87 28.49 29.85
C ALA A 250 12.45 28.29 29.28
N THR A 251 11.91 29.29 28.57
CA THR A 251 10.60 29.18 27.91
C THR A 251 10.59 28.10 26.83
N THR A 252 11.62 28.07 25.99
CA THR A 252 11.71 27.08 24.92
C THR A 252 11.89 25.66 25.49
N HIS A 253 12.75 25.51 26.52
CA HIS A 253 12.98 24.27 27.23
C HIS A 253 11.73 23.78 27.96
N GLY A 254 10.99 24.70 28.63
CA GLY A 254 9.70 24.37 29.22
C GLY A 254 8.69 23.87 28.19
N GLY A 255 8.67 24.47 26.99
CA GLY A 255 7.88 23.95 25.88
C GLY A 255 8.32 22.57 25.41
N VAL A 256 9.62 22.26 25.42
CA VAL A 256 10.14 20.91 25.12
C VAL A 256 9.72 19.91 26.20
N MET A 257 9.84 20.27 27.49
CA MET A 257 9.38 19.43 28.60
C MET A 257 7.88 19.13 28.50
N ARG A 258 7.07 20.13 28.15
CA ARG A 258 5.64 19.94 27.88
C ARG A 258 5.41 18.92 26.75
N ASP A 259 6.13 19.02 25.64
CA ASP A 259 6.02 18.07 24.51
C ASP A 259 6.46 16.66 24.92
N MET A 260 7.41 16.55 25.87
CA MET A 260 7.85 15.28 26.46
C MET A 260 6.96 14.76 27.62
N ARG A 261 5.89 15.50 27.97
CA ARG A 261 4.96 15.19 29.08
C ARG A 261 5.56 15.34 30.48
N CYS A 262 6.69 16.00 30.61
CA CYS A 262 7.28 16.37 31.89
C CYS A 262 6.71 17.73 32.38
N LEU A 263 5.42 17.72 32.75
CA LEU A 263 4.65 18.96 33.00
C LEU A 263 5.16 19.77 34.22
N ASP A 264 5.62 19.08 35.28
CA ASP A 264 6.18 19.74 36.47
C ASP A 264 7.46 20.51 36.14
N ASP A 265 8.33 19.95 35.30
CA ASP A 265 9.56 20.63 34.87
C ASP A 265 9.24 21.76 33.89
N ALA A 266 8.24 21.59 33.03
CA ALA A 266 7.74 22.65 32.17
C ALA A 266 7.20 23.85 33.03
N LEU A 267 6.47 23.55 34.10
CA LEU A 267 5.95 24.57 35.03
C LEU A 267 7.08 25.32 35.75
N LYS A 268 8.10 24.61 36.29
CA LYS A 268 9.27 25.22 36.92
C LYS A 268 10.01 26.15 35.95
N LEU A 269 10.28 25.69 34.73
CA LEU A 269 10.96 26.45 33.69
C LEU A 269 10.13 27.68 33.25
N GLY A 270 8.82 27.53 33.11
CA GLY A 270 7.90 28.64 32.79
C GLY A 270 7.90 29.73 33.86
N ASN A 271 7.79 29.34 35.13
CA ASN A 271 7.86 30.27 36.26
C ASN A 271 9.22 30.97 36.32
N TYR A 272 10.31 30.25 36.16
CA TYR A 272 11.65 30.86 36.11
C TYR A 272 11.78 31.85 34.93
N ALA A 273 11.32 31.48 33.75
CA ALA A 273 11.32 32.38 32.60
C ALA A 273 10.50 33.67 32.87
N HIS A 274 9.34 33.53 33.53
CA HIS A 274 8.49 34.66 33.88
C HIS A 274 9.17 35.60 34.89
N THR A 275 9.89 35.10 35.91
CA THR A 275 10.64 35.95 36.85
C THR A 275 11.72 36.79 36.15
N LEU A 276 12.33 36.21 35.08
CA LEU A 276 13.37 36.94 34.31
C LEU A 276 12.79 38.03 33.37
N THR A 277 11.61 37.78 32.81
CA THR A 277 10.96 38.70 31.86
C THR A 277 9.46 38.82 32.16
N PRO A 278 9.04 39.44 33.25
CA PRO A 278 7.64 39.47 33.67
C PRO A 278 6.70 40.21 32.72
N LYS A 279 7.24 40.99 31.77
CA LYS A 279 6.46 41.72 30.75
C LYS A 279 6.39 40.97 29.41
N ASP A 280 7.08 39.83 29.26
CA ASP A 280 7.01 39.01 28.04
C ASP A 280 5.80 38.08 28.11
N PHE A 281 5.04 37.98 27.02
CA PHE A 281 3.88 37.09 26.92
C PHE A 281 4.26 35.61 26.80
N ARG A 282 5.44 35.28 26.27
CA ARG A 282 5.82 33.89 25.95
C ARG A 282 5.86 32.99 27.18
N PRO A 283 6.50 33.37 28.32
CA PRO A 283 6.41 32.57 29.55
C PRO A 283 4.96 32.39 30.03
N CYS A 284 4.12 33.44 29.88
CA CYS A 284 2.71 33.33 30.28
C CYS A 284 1.92 32.37 29.43
N THR A 285 2.15 32.37 28.11
CA THR A 285 1.54 31.39 27.20
C THR A 285 1.94 29.94 27.57
N LEU A 286 3.24 29.72 27.89
CA LEU A 286 3.70 28.41 28.34
C LEU A 286 3.00 27.98 29.65
N LEU A 287 2.95 28.87 30.64
CA LEU A 287 2.30 28.57 31.92
C LEU A 287 0.80 28.32 31.77
N GLY A 288 0.12 29.09 30.91
CA GLY A 288 -1.28 28.84 30.57
C GLY A 288 -1.48 27.41 30.02
N ALA A 289 -0.70 27.06 29.02
CA ALA A 289 -0.78 25.73 28.38
C ALA A 289 -0.49 24.58 29.35
N VAL A 290 0.57 24.69 30.14
CA VAL A 290 0.95 23.67 31.12
C VAL A 290 -0.13 23.47 32.20
N ASN A 291 -0.71 24.58 32.73
CA ASN A 291 -1.77 24.48 33.72
C ASN A 291 -3.03 23.84 33.12
N PHE A 292 -3.44 24.14 31.90
CA PHE A 292 -4.53 23.43 31.22
C PHE A 292 -4.24 21.95 31.09
N GLU A 293 -3.03 21.56 30.73
CA GLU A 293 -2.65 20.14 30.63
C GLU A 293 -2.59 19.44 32.01
N LEU A 294 -2.33 20.16 33.08
CA LEU A 294 -2.40 19.67 34.46
C LEU A 294 -3.85 19.58 35.02
N GLY A 295 -4.84 20.22 34.37
CA GLY A 295 -6.22 20.31 34.84
C GLY A 295 -6.50 21.49 35.73
N HIS A 296 -5.56 22.45 35.88
CA HIS A 296 -5.70 23.69 36.63
C HIS A 296 -6.25 24.79 35.72
N TYR A 297 -7.50 24.67 35.28
CA TYR A 297 -8.09 25.44 34.18
C TYR A 297 -8.17 26.93 34.53
N ASP A 298 -8.62 27.32 35.74
CA ASP A 298 -8.70 28.71 36.19
C ASP A 298 -7.32 29.38 36.16
N ILE A 299 -6.30 28.70 36.70
CA ILE A 299 -4.92 29.19 36.72
C ILE A 299 -4.38 29.33 35.28
N GLY A 300 -4.70 28.37 34.44
CA GLY A 300 -4.31 28.39 33.03
C GLY A 300 -4.95 29.53 32.27
N GLN A 301 -6.24 29.84 32.53
CA GLN A 301 -6.94 30.95 31.93
C GLN A 301 -6.38 32.31 32.40
N ASP A 302 -6.04 32.47 33.67
CA ASP A 302 -5.38 33.66 34.21
C ASP A 302 -4.04 33.92 33.52
N TRP A 303 -3.26 32.86 33.26
CA TRP A 303 -1.98 33.01 32.55
C TRP A 303 -2.20 33.38 31.09
N TYR A 304 -3.21 32.88 30.42
CA TYR A 304 -3.55 33.27 29.05
C TYR A 304 -4.07 34.70 28.99
N ALA A 305 -4.86 35.15 29.95
CA ALA A 305 -5.27 36.54 30.06
C ALA A 305 -4.05 37.47 30.20
N LYS A 306 -3.12 37.15 31.13
CA LYS A 306 -1.83 37.86 31.24
C LYS A 306 -1.00 37.86 29.98
N ALA A 307 -1.03 36.77 29.20
CA ALA A 307 -0.33 36.68 27.91
C ALA A 307 -0.94 37.66 26.90
N ILE A 308 -2.26 37.77 26.82
CA ILE A 308 -2.99 38.68 25.93
C ILE A 308 -2.68 40.14 26.31
N GLU A 309 -2.74 40.48 27.58
CA GLU A 309 -2.36 41.82 28.09
C GLU A 309 -0.94 42.25 27.69
N ARG A 310 -0.04 41.26 27.51
CA ARG A 310 1.36 41.48 27.14
C ARG A 310 1.63 41.36 25.64
N GLY A 311 0.59 41.21 24.82
CA GLY A 311 0.70 41.24 23.37
C GLY A 311 0.58 39.87 22.67
N ALA A 312 0.21 38.79 23.36
CA ALA A 312 -0.20 37.58 22.69
C ALA A 312 -1.52 37.82 21.95
N THR A 313 -1.68 37.24 20.77
CA THR A 313 -2.95 37.31 20.05
C THR A 313 -3.91 36.24 20.55
N GLU A 314 -5.22 36.54 20.63
CA GLU A 314 -6.24 35.56 20.97
C GLU A 314 -6.19 34.32 20.03
N ARG A 315 -5.93 34.56 18.75
CA ARG A 315 -5.77 33.50 17.77
C ARG A 315 -4.64 32.51 18.12
N SER A 316 -3.53 33.02 18.67
CA SER A 316 -2.41 32.14 19.09
C SER A 316 -2.78 31.31 20.33
N ILE A 317 -3.55 31.88 21.25
CA ILE A 317 -4.08 31.16 22.41
C ILE A 317 -5.09 30.07 21.96
N ASP A 318 -6.02 30.44 21.08
CA ASP A 318 -6.99 29.48 20.55
C ASP A 318 -6.31 28.32 19.80
N TYR A 319 -5.24 28.61 19.07
CA TYR A 319 -4.45 27.57 18.41
C TYR A 319 -3.81 26.62 19.42
N ASP A 320 -3.26 27.13 20.52
CA ASP A 320 -2.66 26.32 21.58
C ASP A 320 -3.71 25.48 22.31
N LEU A 321 -4.86 26.08 22.67
CA LEU A 321 -6.00 25.39 23.27
C LEU A 321 -6.54 24.28 22.36
N ARG A 322 -6.66 24.51 21.03
CA ARG A 322 -7.02 23.45 20.06
C ARG A 322 -6.03 22.30 20.11
N GLY A 323 -4.73 22.59 20.16
CA GLY A 323 -3.69 21.57 20.29
C GLY A 323 -3.82 20.75 21.57
N ILE A 324 -4.19 21.38 22.70
CA ILE A 324 -4.45 20.70 23.97
C ILE A 324 -5.67 19.78 23.85
N LEU A 325 -6.79 20.28 23.32
CA LEU A 325 -8.04 19.51 23.13
C LEU A 325 -7.82 18.29 22.23
N LEU A 326 -7.05 18.43 21.15
CA LEU A 326 -6.76 17.33 20.22
C LEU A 326 -5.90 16.21 20.84
N ARG A 327 -5.04 16.55 21.80
CA ARG A 327 -4.18 15.58 22.51
C ARG A 327 -4.81 15.01 23.77
N ALA A 328 -5.85 15.64 24.31
CA ALA A 328 -6.56 15.20 25.50
C ALA A 328 -7.37 13.92 25.21
N ASP A 329 -7.50 13.04 26.22
CA ASP A 329 -8.47 11.95 26.19
C ASP A 329 -9.91 12.50 26.20
N SER A 330 -10.89 11.61 26.02
CA SER A 330 -12.29 12.03 25.89
C SER A 330 -12.82 12.73 27.12
N ALA A 331 -12.50 12.24 28.33
CA ALA A 331 -13.01 12.80 29.57
C ALA A 331 -12.44 14.22 29.80
N LYS A 332 -11.13 14.36 29.73
CA LYS A 332 -10.44 15.65 29.88
C LYS A 332 -10.83 16.64 28.79
N ARG A 333 -11.10 16.17 27.58
CA ARG A 333 -11.59 17.03 26.49
C ARG A 333 -12.93 17.65 26.81
N GLU A 334 -13.88 16.86 27.35
CA GLU A 334 -15.19 17.37 27.75
C GLU A 334 -15.10 18.33 28.93
N GLU A 335 -14.22 18.06 29.92
CA GLU A 335 -13.96 18.99 31.02
C GLU A 335 -13.44 20.34 30.52
N ILE A 336 -12.44 20.35 29.64
CA ILE A 336 -11.89 21.57 29.04
C ILE A 336 -12.95 22.33 28.25
N LYS A 337 -13.76 21.63 27.46
CA LYS A 337 -14.87 22.25 26.71
C LYS A 337 -15.88 22.91 27.63
N ALA A 338 -16.33 22.17 28.65
CA ALA A 338 -17.29 22.68 29.62
C ALA A 338 -16.77 23.94 30.31
N PHE A 339 -15.50 23.90 30.75
CA PHE A 339 -14.85 25.06 31.36
C PHE A 339 -14.79 26.26 30.41
N LEU A 340 -14.27 26.11 29.20
CA LEU A 340 -14.13 27.20 28.24
C LEU A 340 -15.49 27.80 27.83
N LEU A 341 -16.52 26.96 27.66
CA LEU A 341 -17.87 27.44 27.36
C LEU A 341 -18.53 28.14 28.55
N SER A 342 -18.17 27.82 29.81
CA SER A 342 -18.65 28.53 30.97
C SER A 342 -17.99 29.93 31.12
N GLU A 343 -16.73 30.07 30.71
CA GLU A 343 -16.00 31.34 30.74
C GLU A 343 -16.52 32.33 29.67
N ASP A 344 -16.57 31.90 28.39
CA ASP A 344 -17.12 32.69 27.29
C ASP A 344 -17.68 31.82 26.18
N PRO A 345 -18.99 31.57 26.14
CA PRO A 345 -19.61 30.69 25.14
C PRO A 345 -19.57 31.25 23.72
N VAL A 346 -19.40 32.56 23.54
CA VAL A 346 -19.33 33.20 22.24
C VAL A 346 -17.92 33.03 21.64
N ARG A 347 -16.91 33.38 22.44
CA ARG A 347 -15.50 33.29 22.06
C ARG A 347 -15.09 31.84 21.79
N TYR A 348 -15.47 30.91 22.68
CA TYR A 348 -15.04 29.52 22.62
C TYR A 348 -16.01 28.60 21.89
N ARG A 349 -17.00 29.11 21.14
CA ARG A 349 -17.93 28.29 20.33
C ARG A 349 -17.22 27.28 19.42
N TRP A 350 -15.99 27.53 19.02
CA TRP A 350 -15.18 26.66 18.17
C TRP A 350 -14.78 25.35 18.84
N VAL A 351 -14.86 25.21 20.19
CA VAL A 351 -14.51 23.96 20.90
C VAL A 351 -15.46 22.82 20.53
N ASN A 352 -16.67 23.11 20.06
CA ASN A 352 -17.62 22.11 19.57
C ASN A 352 -17.20 21.50 18.22
N ASN A 353 -16.31 22.20 17.46
CA ASN A 353 -15.71 21.70 16.22
C ASN A 353 -14.24 22.06 16.16
N PRO A 354 -13.36 21.43 16.97
CA PRO A 354 -11.95 21.75 17.04
C PRO A 354 -11.18 21.45 15.74
N HIS A 355 -11.71 20.54 14.90
CA HIS A 355 -11.18 20.20 13.57
C HIS A 355 -11.64 21.14 12.46
N GLY A 356 -12.53 22.08 12.74
CA GLY A 356 -13.06 23.02 11.75
C GLY A 356 -11.94 23.78 11.06
N SER A 357 -11.60 23.34 9.84
CA SER A 357 -10.72 24.07 8.94
C SER A 357 -11.30 25.46 8.67
N ASN A 358 -10.43 26.45 8.50
CA ASN A 358 -10.78 27.80 8.02
C ASN A 358 -11.67 27.71 6.78
N SER A 359 -13.00 27.77 6.97
CA SER A 359 -13.99 27.71 5.88
C SER A 359 -14.03 28.99 5.02
N HIS A 360 -13.07 29.89 5.21
CA HIS A 360 -12.99 31.12 4.40
C HIS A 360 -12.44 30.93 2.98
N SER A 361 -11.93 29.75 2.64
CA SER A 361 -11.46 29.46 1.26
C SER A 361 -12.51 28.85 0.35
N LYS A 362 -13.66 28.41 0.86
CA LYS A 362 -14.73 27.82 0.02
C LYS A 362 -15.74 28.83 -0.52
N GLU A 363 -15.96 29.96 0.12
CA GLU A 363 -16.92 30.97 -0.37
C GLU A 363 -16.42 31.79 -1.57
N LYS A 364 -15.10 31.92 -1.76
CA LYS A 364 -14.55 32.65 -2.92
C LYS A 364 -14.54 31.87 -4.24
N ARG A 365 -14.89 30.58 -4.25
CA ARG A 365 -14.97 29.78 -5.50
C ARG A 365 -16.36 29.73 -6.12
N ALA A 366 -17.41 30.09 -5.39
CA ALA A 366 -18.78 30.09 -5.92
C ALA A 366 -19.09 31.36 -6.77
N ASP A 367 -18.39 32.46 -6.56
CA ASP A 367 -18.64 33.76 -7.24
C ASP A 367 -17.85 33.97 -8.54
N LYS A 368 -17.04 33.00 -8.99
CA LYS A 368 -16.27 33.07 -10.25
C LYS A 368 -16.80 32.17 -11.37
N SER A 369 -17.97 31.55 -11.18
CA SER A 369 -18.62 30.70 -12.18
C SER A 369 -20.06 31.23 -12.52
N SER A 370 -20.25 32.53 -12.53
CA SER A 370 -21.45 33.15 -13.11
C SER A 370 -21.01 34.13 -14.17
#